data_97f524dd23d507a3ed7f13b15861651d
#
_entry.id   97f524dd23d507a3ed7f13b15861651d
#
_cell.length_a   1.000
_cell.length_b   1.000
_cell.length_c   1.000
_cell.angle_alpha   90.00
_cell.angle_beta   90.00
_cell.angle_gamma   90.00
#
_symmetry.space_group_name_H-M   'P 1'
#
loop_
_entity.id
_entity.type
_entity.pdbx_description
1 polymer ?
#
loop_
_entity_poly.entity_id
_entity_poly.type
_entity_poly.pdbx_seq_one_letter_code
_entity_poly.pdbx_strand_id
1 'polypeptide(L)'
;MPANKYALLRYRIIDRCLTNPGKPFPTKEELRLACEEALYGSDGEHISISTIEKDLWAMRNEADLGYYAPIEYHRDERGYHYTEDGYSINDIQLNDDDLDAIRFATKTLIQFRELPIFQQFDQALGKIADRLEVSPNLDPEGVDKHVQFESTPHAAGSEHLGPLLHAIRAHHPISLTYLKFTDTPTESNYKLEPYLLKEYRNRWYLLGWDPGRGQIRTFGCDRIRGIAVDDTQKFQVQPSFDARNYFEHAMGITVLGDGTPEDVAFLCDPLLAKYLTSQPLHHSQAMDLDDDGGVTVRLKVMPTFELLQWLQAHASELTLLRPESIRRSMVDNLQNALERQKISGP
;
A
#
# COMPACT_ATOMS: atom_id res chain seq x y z
N MET A 1 6.87 -28.30 17.58
CA MET A 1 6.06 -28.59 18.77
C MET A 1 4.70 -27.95 18.58
N PRO A 2 3.58 -28.54 18.93
CA PRO A 2 2.33 -27.83 18.90
C PRO A 2 2.43 -26.71 19.94
N ALA A 3 2.50 -25.46 19.47
CA ALA A 3 2.42 -24.30 20.32
C ALA A 3 1.15 -24.43 21.16
N ASN A 4 1.29 -24.22 22.47
CA ASN A 4 0.21 -24.30 23.45
C ASN A 4 -0.89 -23.32 22.98
N LYS A 5 -1.93 -23.84 22.35
CA LYS A 5 -2.95 -23.12 21.56
C LYS A 5 -3.59 -21.93 22.29
N TYR A 6 -3.48 -21.90 23.62
CA TYR A 6 -4.08 -20.88 24.48
C TYR A 6 -3.05 -20.13 25.35
N ALA A 7 -1.75 -20.33 25.19
CA ALA A 7 -0.73 -19.70 26.03
C ALA A 7 -0.84 -18.16 26.01
N LEU A 8 -0.89 -17.54 24.82
CA LEU A 8 -1.02 -16.09 24.69
C LEU A 8 -2.30 -15.55 25.33
N LEU A 9 -3.39 -16.31 25.28
CA LEU A 9 -4.64 -15.90 25.92
C LEU A 9 -4.50 -15.96 27.44
N ARG A 10 -3.82 -17.00 27.99
CA ARG A 10 -3.54 -17.08 29.42
C ARG A 10 -2.63 -15.95 29.88
N TYR A 11 -1.59 -15.60 29.13
CA TYR A 11 -0.72 -14.47 29.49
C TYR A 11 -1.51 -13.16 29.61
N ARG A 12 -2.46 -12.90 28.71
CA ARG A 12 -3.35 -11.72 28.79
C ARG A 12 -4.30 -11.77 29.98
N ILE A 13 -4.77 -12.95 30.35
CA ILE A 13 -5.63 -13.12 31.53
C ILE A 13 -4.82 -12.92 32.81
N ILE A 14 -3.61 -13.50 32.89
CA ILE A 14 -2.67 -13.31 33.99
C ILE A 14 -2.34 -11.83 34.16
N ASP A 15 -1.99 -11.14 33.07
CA ASP A 15 -1.72 -9.70 33.07
C ASP A 15 -2.90 -8.91 33.66
N ARG A 16 -4.12 -9.17 33.17
CA ARG A 16 -5.33 -8.52 33.69
C ARG A 16 -5.56 -8.79 35.19
N CYS A 17 -5.15 -9.96 35.68
CA CYS A 17 -5.23 -10.25 37.11
C CYS A 17 -4.16 -9.46 37.89
N LEU A 18 -2.93 -9.38 37.38
CA LEU A 18 -1.82 -8.67 38.02
C LEU A 18 -2.00 -7.15 38.03
N THR A 19 -2.71 -6.61 37.01
CA THR A 19 -3.00 -5.17 36.89
C THR A 19 -4.30 -4.74 37.56
N ASN A 20 -5.03 -5.67 38.21
CA ASN A 20 -6.31 -5.38 38.86
C ASN A 20 -6.12 -4.65 40.21
N PRO A 21 -6.47 -3.34 40.31
CA PRO A 21 -6.27 -2.58 41.54
C PRO A 21 -7.17 -3.11 42.70
N GLY A 22 -8.26 -3.79 42.40
CA GLY A 22 -9.15 -4.38 43.42
C GLY A 22 -8.58 -5.64 44.05
N LYS A 23 -7.54 -6.26 43.43
CA LYS A 23 -6.90 -7.48 43.94
C LYS A 23 -5.42 -7.52 43.48
N PRO A 24 -4.55 -6.73 44.11
CA PRO A 24 -3.21 -6.46 43.62
C PRO A 24 -2.22 -7.64 43.73
N PHE A 25 -2.53 -8.67 44.55
CA PHE A 25 -1.63 -9.81 44.80
C PHE A 25 -2.34 -11.15 44.56
N PRO A 26 -2.73 -11.51 43.32
CA PRO A 26 -3.37 -12.78 43.05
C PRO A 26 -2.41 -13.95 43.30
N THR A 27 -2.95 -15.03 43.92
CA THR A 27 -2.24 -16.29 44.11
C THR A 27 -2.21 -17.12 42.83
N LYS A 28 -1.34 -18.14 42.75
CA LYS A 28 -1.31 -19.07 41.60
C LYS A 28 -2.66 -19.74 41.34
N GLU A 29 -3.38 -20.08 42.42
CA GLU A 29 -4.69 -20.71 42.32
C GLU A 29 -5.73 -19.74 41.71
N GLU A 30 -5.70 -18.49 42.12
CA GLU A 30 -6.60 -17.47 41.59
C GLU A 30 -6.29 -17.16 40.12
N LEU A 31 -5.01 -17.13 39.74
CA LEU A 31 -4.60 -17.01 38.33
C LEU A 31 -5.08 -18.21 37.51
N ARG A 32 -4.98 -19.44 38.08
CA ARG A 32 -5.47 -20.66 37.47
C ARG A 32 -6.97 -20.60 37.22
N LEU A 33 -7.73 -20.25 38.25
CA LEU A 33 -9.19 -20.15 38.18
C LEU A 33 -9.64 -19.09 37.18
N ALA A 34 -8.99 -17.94 37.17
CA ALA A 34 -9.29 -16.91 36.20
C ALA A 34 -9.04 -17.35 34.74
N CYS A 35 -7.95 -18.11 34.51
CA CYS A 35 -7.66 -18.69 33.21
C CYS A 35 -8.65 -19.80 32.83
N GLU A 36 -9.02 -20.66 33.79
CA GLU A 36 -9.98 -21.74 33.61
C GLU A 36 -11.35 -21.18 33.21
N GLU A 37 -11.86 -20.23 33.99
CA GLU A 37 -13.16 -19.61 33.77
C GLU A 37 -13.23 -18.89 32.40
N ALA A 38 -12.18 -18.15 32.03
CA ALA A 38 -12.16 -17.38 30.81
C ALA A 38 -12.02 -18.24 29.52
N LEU A 39 -11.38 -19.43 29.63
CA LEU A 39 -11.08 -20.26 28.44
C LEU A 39 -12.03 -21.46 28.30
N TYR A 40 -12.54 -22.00 29.42
CA TYR A 40 -13.30 -23.25 29.44
C TYR A 40 -14.65 -23.13 30.16
N GLY A 41 -14.89 -22.02 30.87
CA GLY A 41 -16.05 -21.87 31.73
C GLY A 41 -15.92 -22.72 33.03
N SER A 42 -17.04 -22.92 33.74
CA SER A 42 -17.03 -23.56 35.07
C SER A 42 -16.91 -25.10 35.05
N ASP A 43 -16.75 -25.73 33.89
CA ASP A 43 -16.87 -27.18 33.75
C ASP A 43 -15.51 -27.89 33.68
N GLY A 44 -14.79 -27.98 34.80
CA GLY A 44 -13.66 -28.89 34.90
C GLY A 44 -12.31 -28.26 35.21
N GLU A 45 -11.29 -29.09 35.43
CA GLU A 45 -9.90 -28.67 35.64
C GLU A 45 -9.05 -28.97 34.43
N HIS A 46 -9.03 -28.02 33.43
CA HIS A 46 -8.22 -28.15 32.23
C HIS A 46 -6.83 -27.51 32.37
N ILE A 47 -6.67 -26.59 33.32
CA ILE A 47 -5.43 -25.86 33.57
C ILE A 47 -4.86 -26.26 34.97
N SER A 48 -3.63 -26.76 34.99
CA SER A 48 -2.94 -27.09 36.22
C SER A 48 -2.15 -25.92 36.80
N ILE A 49 -1.86 -25.94 38.09
CA ILE A 49 -0.92 -24.99 38.74
C ILE A 49 0.43 -24.96 38.03
N SER A 50 0.94 -26.13 37.63
CA SER A 50 2.19 -26.25 36.90
C SER A 50 2.16 -25.52 35.55
N THR A 51 0.98 -25.40 34.91
CA THR A 51 0.81 -24.61 33.68
C THR A 51 0.97 -23.13 33.97
N ILE A 52 0.36 -22.61 35.04
CA ILE A 52 0.51 -21.22 35.46
C ILE A 52 1.95 -20.89 35.83
N GLU A 53 2.66 -21.81 36.51
CA GLU A 53 4.08 -21.63 36.83
C GLU A 53 4.95 -21.49 35.57
N LYS A 54 4.69 -22.33 34.58
CA LYS A 54 5.37 -22.24 33.26
C LYS A 54 5.02 -20.94 32.54
N ASP A 55 3.77 -20.53 32.61
CA ASP A 55 3.32 -19.29 31.98
C ASP A 55 3.98 -18.06 32.64
N LEU A 56 4.01 -17.98 33.97
CA LEU A 56 4.71 -16.94 34.71
C LEU A 56 6.22 -16.92 34.42
N TRP A 57 6.82 -18.11 34.29
CA TRP A 57 8.24 -18.21 33.89
C TRP A 57 8.47 -17.71 32.47
N ALA A 58 7.62 -18.11 31.52
CA ALA A 58 7.71 -17.68 30.12
C ALA A 58 7.56 -16.16 29.99
N MET A 59 6.57 -15.57 30.68
CA MET A 59 6.37 -14.12 30.68
C MET A 59 7.59 -13.35 31.19
N ARG A 60 8.37 -13.91 32.12
CA ARG A 60 9.58 -13.30 32.70
C ARG A 60 10.80 -13.46 31.79
N ASN A 61 10.97 -14.64 31.16
CA ASN A 61 12.27 -15.09 30.68
C ASN A 61 12.32 -15.46 29.22
N GLU A 62 11.18 -15.64 28.53
CA GLU A 62 11.18 -16.12 27.14
C GLU A 62 11.41 -14.98 26.16
N ALA A 63 12.58 -15.01 25.52
CA ALA A 63 13.01 -13.96 24.58
C ALA A 63 12.09 -13.81 23.37
N ASP A 64 11.52 -14.91 22.87
CA ASP A 64 10.61 -14.92 21.72
C ASP A 64 9.28 -14.20 22.04
N LEU A 65 8.90 -14.06 23.31
CA LEU A 65 7.73 -13.31 23.73
C LEU A 65 8.02 -11.81 23.89
N GLY A 66 9.26 -11.45 24.21
CA GLY A 66 9.70 -10.07 24.38
C GLY A 66 9.09 -9.31 25.57
N TYR A 67 8.33 -10.01 26.46
CA TYR A 67 7.66 -9.34 27.57
C TYR A 67 8.63 -8.96 28.70
N TYR A 68 9.57 -9.84 29.04
CA TYR A 68 10.49 -9.67 30.19
C TYR A 68 9.77 -9.11 31.44
N ALA A 69 8.54 -9.62 31.66
CA ALA A 69 7.61 -9.05 32.63
C ALA A 69 8.20 -9.03 34.04
N PRO A 70 8.20 -7.88 34.74
CA PRO A 70 8.77 -7.71 36.08
C PRO A 70 7.84 -8.30 37.15
N ILE A 71 7.55 -9.61 37.07
CA ILE A 71 6.65 -10.31 37.98
C ILE A 71 7.43 -10.84 39.18
N GLU A 72 7.06 -10.48 40.39
CA GLU A 72 7.61 -11.04 41.64
C GLU A 72 6.53 -11.59 42.52
N TYR A 73 6.97 -12.45 43.50
CA TYR A 73 6.11 -12.99 44.52
C TYR A 73 6.27 -12.20 45.83
N HIS A 74 5.20 -11.54 46.27
CA HIS A 74 5.17 -10.83 47.55
C HIS A 74 4.89 -11.78 48.69
N ARG A 75 5.84 -11.89 49.67
CA ARG A 75 5.79 -12.90 50.73
C ARG A 75 4.69 -12.64 51.76
N ASP A 76 4.50 -11.38 52.12
CA ASP A 76 3.54 -11.00 53.15
C ASP A 76 2.09 -11.11 52.65
N GLU A 77 1.87 -10.67 51.38
CA GLU A 77 0.55 -10.74 50.73
C GLU A 77 0.29 -12.11 50.07
N ARG A 78 1.31 -12.98 50.02
CA ARG A 78 1.26 -14.34 49.44
C ARG A 78 0.75 -14.43 48.01
N GLY A 79 1.04 -13.41 47.19
CA GLY A 79 0.59 -13.32 45.81
C GLY A 79 1.65 -12.79 44.87
N TYR A 80 1.33 -12.76 43.59
CA TYR A 80 2.18 -12.22 42.53
C TYR A 80 1.78 -10.80 42.21
N HIS A 81 2.75 -9.97 41.81
CA HIS A 81 2.53 -8.59 41.35
C HIS A 81 3.60 -8.19 40.34
N TYR A 82 3.35 -7.13 39.64
CA TYR A 82 4.40 -6.42 38.89
C TYR A 82 5.19 -5.52 39.86
N THR A 83 6.51 -5.51 39.74
CA THR A 83 7.38 -4.61 40.53
C THR A 83 7.45 -3.19 39.97
N GLU A 84 7.00 -3.02 38.75
CA GLU A 84 6.93 -1.72 38.08
C GLU A 84 5.48 -1.24 38.06
N ASP A 85 5.26 -0.04 38.63
CA ASP A 85 3.92 0.58 38.64
C ASP A 85 3.46 0.90 37.20
N GLY A 86 2.24 0.49 36.85
CA GLY A 86 1.64 0.72 35.55
C GLY A 86 2.09 -0.25 34.46
N TYR A 87 2.95 -1.23 34.75
CA TYR A 87 3.36 -2.24 33.78
C TYR A 87 2.18 -3.13 33.34
N SER A 88 2.07 -3.41 32.05
CA SER A 88 1.20 -4.43 31.45
C SER A 88 1.86 -5.02 30.21
N ILE A 89 1.71 -6.32 29.96
CA ILE A 89 2.17 -6.93 28.70
C ILE A 89 1.36 -6.46 27.48
N ASN A 90 0.22 -5.81 27.70
CA ASN A 90 -0.57 -5.21 26.63
C ASN A 90 -0.13 -3.78 26.34
N ASP A 91 0.69 -3.17 27.18
CA ASP A 91 1.29 -1.88 26.89
C ASP A 91 2.48 -2.09 25.96
N ILE A 92 2.37 -1.55 24.76
CA ILE A 92 3.48 -1.51 23.83
C ILE A 92 4.48 -0.51 24.43
N GLN A 93 5.57 -1.01 25.00
CA GLN A 93 6.68 -0.14 25.44
C GLN A 93 7.35 0.41 24.17
N LEU A 94 6.90 1.59 23.76
CA LEU A 94 7.50 2.32 22.66
C LEU A 94 8.64 3.17 23.24
N ASN A 95 9.84 2.98 22.71
CA ASN A 95 10.95 3.88 22.99
C ASN A 95 10.84 5.17 22.16
N ASP A 96 11.69 6.14 22.45
CA ASP A 96 11.66 7.43 21.74
C ASP A 96 11.87 7.27 20.24
N ASP A 97 12.70 6.32 19.79
CA ASP A 97 12.93 6.03 18.37
C ASP A 97 11.67 5.44 17.69
N ASP A 98 10.93 4.58 18.41
CA ASP A 98 9.66 4.03 17.94
C ASP A 98 8.60 5.14 17.80
N LEU A 99 8.54 6.04 18.77
CA LEU A 99 7.64 7.20 18.74
C LEU A 99 7.98 8.13 17.57
N ASP A 100 9.24 8.40 17.32
CA ASP A 100 9.69 9.22 16.20
C ASP A 100 9.41 8.54 14.85
N ALA A 101 9.59 7.22 14.75
CA ALA A 101 9.23 6.45 13.57
C ALA A 101 7.71 6.49 13.31
N ILE A 102 6.88 6.36 14.35
CA ILE A 102 5.42 6.46 14.25
C ILE A 102 5.01 7.88 13.85
N ARG A 103 5.64 8.92 14.45
CA ARG A 103 5.41 10.32 14.08
C ARG A 103 5.71 10.56 12.61
N PHE A 104 6.85 10.09 12.12
CA PHE A 104 7.24 10.21 10.73
C PHE A 104 6.25 9.48 9.79
N ALA A 105 5.91 8.25 10.11
CA ALA A 105 4.94 7.46 9.34
C ALA A 105 3.55 8.13 9.31
N THR A 106 3.07 8.63 10.45
CA THR A 106 1.79 9.33 10.56
C THR A 106 1.79 10.58 9.70
N LYS A 107 2.83 11.42 9.77
CA LYS A 107 2.98 12.63 8.94
C LYS A 107 3.04 12.29 7.45
N THR A 108 3.75 11.23 7.08
CA THR A 108 3.81 10.76 5.69
C THR A 108 2.43 10.32 5.19
N LEU A 109 1.65 9.62 6.00
CA LEU A 109 0.30 9.16 5.63
C LEU A 109 -0.73 10.28 5.58
N ILE A 110 -0.58 11.33 6.41
CA ILE A 110 -1.46 12.51 6.40
C ILE A 110 -1.47 13.22 5.04
N GLN A 111 -0.40 13.13 4.25
CA GLN A 111 -0.37 13.70 2.90
C GLN A 111 -1.40 13.06 1.96
N PHE A 112 -1.77 11.81 2.25
CA PHE A 112 -2.75 11.05 1.48
C PHE A 112 -4.16 11.13 2.08
N ARG A 113 -4.37 11.91 3.16
CA ARG A 113 -5.66 11.98 3.88
C ARG A 113 -6.82 12.51 3.01
N GLU A 114 -6.51 13.29 1.99
CA GLU A 114 -7.52 13.76 1.03
C GLU A 114 -8.08 12.63 0.17
N LEU A 115 -7.41 11.49 0.12
CA LEU A 115 -7.91 10.31 -0.56
C LEU A 115 -8.90 9.58 0.37
N PRO A 116 -10.18 9.39 -0.04
CA PRO A 116 -11.20 8.77 0.80
C PRO A 116 -10.82 7.39 1.36
N ILE A 117 -9.96 6.66 0.65
CA ILE A 117 -9.43 5.38 1.10
C ILE A 117 -8.60 5.51 2.39
N PHE A 118 -7.96 6.66 2.61
CA PHE A 118 -7.14 6.92 3.79
C PHE A 118 -7.91 7.60 4.93
N GLN A 119 -9.13 8.11 4.70
CA GLN A 119 -9.95 8.71 5.76
C GLN A 119 -10.27 7.72 6.91
N GLN A 120 -10.42 6.44 6.60
CA GLN A 120 -10.60 5.41 7.63
C GLN A 120 -9.32 5.22 8.48
N PHE A 121 -8.15 5.40 7.86
CA PHE A 121 -6.86 5.34 8.56
C PHE A 121 -6.61 6.61 9.36
N ASP A 122 -7.07 7.77 8.91
CA ASP A 122 -6.91 9.06 9.60
C ASP A 122 -7.49 9.01 11.02
N GLN A 123 -8.69 8.44 11.18
CA GLN A 123 -9.30 8.25 12.50
C GLN A 123 -8.51 7.27 13.39
N ALA A 124 -7.95 6.19 12.81
CA ALA A 124 -7.16 5.23 13.56
C ALA A 124 -5.80 5.83 13.94
N LEU A 125 -5.15 6.52 12.99
CA LEU A 125 -3.88 7.21 13.22
C LEU A 125 -4.04 8.36 14.23
N GLY A 126 -5.13 9.13 14.15
CA GLY A 126 -5.46 10.15 15.14
C GLY A 126 -5.57 9.57 16.55
N LYS A 127 -6.27 8.45 16.72
CA LYS A 127 -6.37 7.75 18.02
C LYS A 127 -5.03 7.22 18.53
N ILE A 128 -4.16 6.77 17.64
CA ILE A 128 -2.81 6.33 18.00
C ILE A 128 -1.98 7.54 18.41
N ALA A 129 -2.01 8.60 17.61
CA ALA A 129 -1.29 9.85 17.90
C ALA A 129 -1.75 10.48 19.24
N ASP A 130 -3.07 10.52 19.50
CA ASP A 130 -3.64 11.02 20.75
C ASP A 130 -3.20 10.20 21.97
N ARG A 131 -3.18 8.87 21.85
CA ARG A 131 -2.77 7.97 22.93
C ARG A 131 -1.27 8.02 23.24
N LEU A 132 -0.46 8.31 22.24
CA LEU A 132 0.98 8.41 22.36
C LEU A 132 1.43 9.86 22.70
N GLU A 133 0.49 10.76 22.99
CA GLU A 133 0.75 12.20 23.17
C GLU A 133 1.53 12.84 22.00
N VAL A 134 1.43 12.19 20.84
CA VAL A 134 2.02 12.68 19.59
C VAL A 134 1.09 13.74 19.02
N SER A 135 1.18 14.97 19.56
CA SER A 135 0.42 16.07 18.98
C SER A 135 1.01 16.44 17.61
N PRO A 136 0.21 16.42 16.53
CA PRO A 136 0.67 16.81 15.20
C PRO A 136 1.23 18.24 15.14
N ASN A 137 0.89 19.06 16.14
CA ASN A 137 1.21 20.49 16.21
C ASN A 137 2.43 20.82 17.11
N LEU A 138 3.04 19.82 17.78
CA LEU A 138 4.09 20.04 18.76
C LEU A 138 5.51 19.69 18.27
N ASP A 139 5.71 19.60 16.95
CA ASP A 139 7.05 19.44 16.39
C ASP A 139 7.59 20.81 15.92
N PRO A 140 8.40 21.51 16.73
CA PRO A 140 8.99 22.79 16.35
C PRO A 140 9.96 22.68 15.16
N GLU A 141 10.49 21.47 14.90
CA GLU A 141 11.39 21.14 13.80
C GLU A 141 10.70 20.36 12.67
N GLY A 142 9.39 20.55 12.50
CA GLY A 142 8.50 19.78 11.63
C GLY A 142 9.16 19.22 10.36
N VAL A 143 9.03 17.92 10.16
CA VAL A 143 9.55 17.22 8.96
C VAL A 143 9.13 17.93 7.67
N ASP A 144 7.97 18.59 7.66
CA ASP A 144 7.44 19.37 6.54
C ASP A 144 8.34 20.53 6.10
N LYS A 145 9.21 21.01 7.00
CA LYS A 145 10.20 22.04 6.66
C LYS A 145 11.40 21.49 5.90
N HIS A 146 11.65 20.19 6.03
CA HIS A 146 12.86 19.54 5.52
C HIS A 146 12.57 18.51 4.43
N VAL A 147 11.34 17.99 4.35
CA VAL A 147 10.92 16.99 3.37
C VAL A 147 9.64 17.46 2.69
N GLN A 148 9.68 17.58 1.37
CA GLN A 148 8.51 17.87 0.54
C GLN A 148 8.28 16.71 -0.42
N PHE A 149 7.02 16.29 -0.50
CA PHE A 149 6.59 15.30 -1.49
C PHE A 149 5.86 16.03 -2.61
N GLU A 150 5.97 15.50 -3.81
CA GLU A 150 5.18 16.00 -4.92
C GLU A 150 3.68 15.82 -4.61
N SER A 151 2.93 16.90 -4.63
CA SER A 151 1.49 16.89 -4.43
C SER A 151 0.80 17.57 -5.59
N THR A 152 -0.27 16.96 -6.09
CA THR A 152 -1.17 17.60 -7.05
C THR A 152 -2.29 18.31 -6.30
N PRO A 153 -2.57 19.59 -6.64
CA PRO A 153 -3.58 20.38 -5.93
C PRO A 153 -5.00 19.78 -5.95
N HIS A 154 -5.31 18.88 -6.89
CA HIS A 154 -6.61 18.21 -6.98
C HIS A 154 -6.45 16.82 -7.56
N ALA A 155 -6.63 15.79 -6.76
CA ALA A 155 -6.83 14.42 -7.21
C ALA A 155 -8.30 14.20 -7.60
N ALA A 156 -8.73 14.82 -8.72
CA ALA A 156 -10.10 14.61 -9.22
C ALA A 156 -10.39 13.11 -9.38
N GLY A 157 -11.58 12.67 -8.92
CA GLY A 157 -11.97 11.26 -8.93
C GLY A 157 -11.59 10.48 -7.69
N SER A 158 -10.95 11.11 -6.69
CA SER A 158 -10.61 10.46 -5.43
C SER A 158 -11.85 10.09 -4.61
N GLU A 159 -12.96 10.83 -4.76
CA GLU A 159 -14.26 10.56 -4.15
C GLU A 159 -14.84 9.20 -4.55
N HIS A 160 -14.43 8.65 -5.68
CA HIS A 160 -14.87 7.35 -6.18
C HIS A 160 -14.07 6.16 -5.62
N LEU A 161 -12.92 6.39 -5.00
CA LEU A 161 -12.01 5.32 -4.57
C LEU A 161 -12.62 4.43 -3.48
N GLY A 162 -13.35 5.02 -2.52
CA GLY A 162 -14.00 4.26 -1.44
C GLY A 162 -15.02 3.24 -1.98
N PRO A 163 -16.06 3.68 -2.71
CA PRO A 163 -17.02 2.78 -3.34
C PRO A 163 -16.40 1.75 -4.29
N LEU A 164 -15.40 2.14 -5.08
CA LEU A 164 -14.70 1.24 -5.99
C LEU A 164 -13.91 0.16 -5.24
N LEU A 165 -13.17 0.53 -4.20
CA LEU A 165 -12.43 -0.42 -3.38
C LEU A 165 -13.37 -1.40 -2.68
N HIS A 166 -14.52 -0.92 -2.19
CA HIS A 166 -15.55 -1.78 -1.61
C HIS A 166 -16.04 -2.81 -2.65
N ALA A 167 -16.40 -2.36 -3.85
CA ALA A 167 -16.87 -3.23 -4.92
C ALA A 167 -15.83 -4.27 -5.35
N ILE A 168 -14.54 -3.88 -5.46
CA ILE A 168 -13.43 -4.78 -5.76
C ILE A 168 -13.29 -5.86 -4.68
N ARG A 169 -13.25 -5.46 -3.40
CA ARG A 169 -13.07 -6.41 -2.27
C ARG A 169 -14.25 -7.35 -2.08
N ALA A 170 -15.46 -6.88 -2.33
CA ALA A 170 -16.68 -7.67 -2.22
C ALA A 170 -16.99 -8.47 -3.49
N HIS A 171 -16.25 -8.24 -4.59
CA HIS A 171 -16.48 -8.80 -5.92
C HIS A 171 -17.89 -8.44 -6.47
N HIS A 172 -18.33 -7.20 -6.25
CA HIS A 172 -19.59 -6.71 -6.76
C HIS A 172 -19.42 -5.99 -8.10
N PRO A 173 -20.21 -6.31 -9.14
CA PRO A 173 -20.18 -5.57 -10.40
C PRO A 173 -20.70 -4.15 -10.20
N ILE A 174 -20.27 -3.25 -11.08
CA ILE A 174 -20.65 -1.84 -11.04
C ILE A 174 -21.26 -1.38 -12.37
N SER A 175 -22.15 -0.41 -12.28
CA SER A 175 -22.53 0.42 -13.40
C SER A 175 -21.81 1.76 -13.32
N LEU A 176 -21.10 2.12 -14.37
CA LEU A 176 -20.21 3.28 -14.44
C LEU A 176 -20.71 4.25 -15.50
N THR A 177 -21.01 5.51 -15.12
CA THR A 177 -21.20 6.62 -16.05
C THR A 177 -19.85 7.34 -16.23
N TYR A 178 -19.37 7.43 -17.47
CA TYR A 178 -18.01 7.86 -17.78
C TYR A 178 -17.97 8.89 -18.88
N LEU A 179 -17.26 10.00 -18.67
CA LEU A 179 -17.04 11.04 -19.64
C LEU A 179 -15.80 10.74 -20.48
N LYS A 180 -15.99 10.49 -21.77
CA LYS A 180 -14.87 10.35 -22.71
C LYS A 180 -14.32 11.71 -23.10
N PHE A 181 -13.00 11.83 -23.04
CA PHE A 181 -12.30 13.00 -23.59
C PHE A 181 -12.08 12.77 -25.10
N THR A 182 -13.01 13.27 -25.88
CA THR A 182 -12.99 13.33 -27.34
C THR A 182 -13.26 14.78 -27.73
N ASP A 183 -13.15 15.13 -29.00
CA ASP A 183 -13.44 16.48 -29.51
C ASP A 183 -14.83 16.98 -29.08
N THR A 184 -15.79 16.06 -29.00
CA THR A 184 -17.10 16.30 -28.37
C THR A 184 -17.20 15.36 -27.15
N PRO A 185 -17.09 15.89 -25.91
CA PRO A 185 -17.21 15.07 -24.72
C PRO A 185 -18.53 14.30 -24.69
N THR A 186 -18.46 12.99 -24.54
CA THR A 186 -19.64 12.13 -24.59
C THR A 186 -19.69 11.25 -23.35
N GLU A 187 -20.82 11.28 -22.65
CA GLU A 187 -21.09 10.33 -21.57
C GLU A 187 -21.45 8.96 -22.12
N SER A 188 -20.93 7.96 -21.48
CA SER A 188 -21.18 6.55 -21.83
C SER A 188 -21.30 5.71 -20.58
N ASN A 189 -22.23 4.76 -20.63
CA ASN A 189 -22.48 3.84 -19.52
C ASN A 189 -21.79 2.49 -19.77
N TYR A 190 -21.19 1.95 -18.73
CA TYR A 190 -20.51 0.67 -18.75
C TYR A 190 -20.99 -0.20 -17.59
N LYS A 191 -21.10 -1.50 -17.84
CA LYS A 191 -21.18 -2.52 -16.79
C LYS A 191 -19.82 -3.16 -16.66
N LEU A 192 -19.24 -3.13 -15.49
CA LEU A 192 -17.87 -3.59 -15.25
C LEU A 192 -17.82 -4.50 -14.02
N GLU A 193 -16.92 -5.44 -14.06
CA GLU A 193 -16.42 -6.18 -12.91
C GLU A 193 -15.10 -5.53 -12.49
N PRO A 194 -15.08 -4.72 -11.42
CA PRO A 194 -13.90 -3.94 -11.04
C PRO A 194 -12.84 -4.84 -10.41
N TYR A 195 -11.59 -4.77 -10.90
CA TYR A 195 -10.51 -5.67 -10.49
C TYR A 195 -9.41 -4.96 -9.70
N LEU A 196 -9.01 -3.75 -10.11
CA LEU A 196 -7.84 -3.07 -9.55
C LEU A 196 -7.99 -1.56 -9.61
N LEU A 197 -7.55 -0.89 -8.54
CA LEU A 197 -7.25 0.55 -8.56
C LEU A 197 -5.74 0.73 -8.65
N LYS A 198 -5.29 1.50 -9.63
CA LYS A 198 -3.87 1.82 -9.82
C LYS A 198 -3.67 3.33 -9.84
N GLU A 199 -2.72 3.78 -9.02
CA GLU A 199 -2.21 5.15 -9.12
C GLU A 199 -1.10 5.20 -10.18
N TYR A 200 -1.12 6.23 -11.02
CA TYR A 200 -0.05 6.54 -11.95
C TYR A 200 0.03 8.05 -12.21
N ARG A 201 1.17 8.65 -11.92
CA ARG A 201 1.43 10.09 -12.08
C ARG A 201 0.36 10.96 -11.41
N ASN A 202 0.10 10.69 -10.15
CA ASN A 202 -0.89 11.38 -9.32
C ASN A 202 -2.34 11.32 -9.84
N ARG A 203 -2.67 10.30 -10.64
CA ARG A 203 -4.03 10.01 -11.08
C ARG A 203 -4.41 8.58 -10.77
N TRP A 204 -5.66 8.39 -10.36
CA TRP A 204 -6.20 7.08 -10.11
C TRP A 204 -6.91 6.50 -11.34
N TYR A 205 -6.70 5.23 -11.55
CA TYR A 205 -7.29 4.47 -12.64
C TYR A 205 -7.97 3.22 -12.10
N LEU A 206 -9.18 2.95 -12.62
CA LEU A 206 -9.90 1.71 -12.40
C LEU A 206 -9.63 0.77 -13.57
N LEU A 207 -9.19 -0.45 -13.26
CA LEU A 207 -9.20 -1.57 -14.19
C LEU A 207 -10.39 -2.45 -13.88
N GLY A 208 -11.12 -2.85 -14.90
CA GLY A 208 -12.26 -3.75 -14.77
C GLY A 208 -12.48 -4.54 -16.05
N TRP A 209 -13.03 -5.74 -15.87
CA TRP A 209 -13.50 -6.56 -16.97
C TRP A 209 -14.80 -5.97 -17.51
N ASP A 210 -14.87 -5.79 -18.81
CA ASP A 210 -16.08 -5.39 -19.54
C ASP A 210 -16.71 -6.63 -20.18
N PRO A 211 -17.75 -7.22 -19.58
CA PRO A 211 -18.39 -8.42 -20.11
C PRO A 211 -18.97 -8.24 -21.51
N GLY A 212 -19.40 -7.01 -21.83
CA GLY A 212 -19.95 -6.67 -23.15
C GLY A 212 -18.91 -6.68 -24.26
N ARG A 213 -17.63 -6.53 -23.91
CA ARG A 213 -16.51 -6.51 -24.87
C ARG A 213 -15.55 -7.69 -24.70
N GLY A 214 -15.67 -8.45 -23.61
CA GLY A 214 -14.81 -9.59 -23.31
C GLY A 214 -13.35 -9.21 -23.09
N GLN A 215 -13.08 -8.03 -22.49
CA GLN A 215 -11.72 -7.56 -22.26
C GLN A 215 -11.61 -6.67 -21.01
N ILE A 216 -10.40 -6.59 -20.46
CA ILE A 216 -10.09 -5.64 -19.40
C ILE A 216 -9.96 -4.25 -20.00
N ARG A 217 -10.53 -3.27 -19.30
CA ARG A 217 -10.48 -1.87 -19.68
C ARG A 217 -10.00 -1.01 -18.53
N THR A 218 -9.33 0.09 -18.88
CA THR A 218 -8.80 1.09 -17.95
C THR A 218 -9.61 2.37 -18.03
N PHE A 219 -10.02 2.90 -16.89
CA PHE A 219 -10.82 4.11 -16.75
C PHE A 219 -10.14 5.08 -15.79
N GLY A 220 -9.86 6.32 -16.21
CA GLY A 220 -9.39 7.36 -15.30
C GLY A 220 -10.51 7.76 -14.34
N CYS A 221 -10.24 7.72 -13.03
CA CYS A 221 -11.27 8.03 -12.02
C CYS A 221 -11.73 9.49 -12.10
N ASP A 222 -10.89 10.40 -12.57
CA ASP A 222 -11.19 11.81 -12.81
C ASP A 222 -12.32 12.05 -13.83
N ARG A 223 -12.63 11.04 -14.65
CA ARG A 223 -13.66 11.08 -15.69
C ARG A 223 -14.92 10.32 -15.34
N ILE A 224 -14.99 9.76 -14.14
CA ILE A 224 -16.20 9.11 -13.62
C ILE A 224 -17.20 10.18 -13.23
N ARG A 225 -18.47 10.03 -13.63
CA ARG A 225 -19.59 10.90 -13.30
C ARG A 225 -20.56 10.25 -12.32
N GLY A 226 -20.58 8.93 -12.28
CA GLY A 226 -21.43 8.18 -11.37
C GLY A 226 -21.05 6.72 -11.31
N ILE A 227 -21.25 6.13 -10.12
CA ILE A 227 -21.03 4.71 -9.85
C ILE A 227 -22.26 4.19 -9.12
N ALA A 228 -22.78 3.05 -9.57
CA ALA A 228 -23.77 2.26 -8.84
C ALA A 228 -23.19 0.85 -8.66
N VAL A 229 -23.05 0.43 -7.41
CA VAL A 229 -22.62 -0.93 -7.04
C VAL A 229 -23.83 -1.85 -7.01
N ASP A 230 -23.72 -3.04 -7.61
CA ASP A 230 -24.77 -4.05 -7.54
C ASP A 230 -24.42 -5.09 -6.46
N ASP A 231 -24.87 -4.82 -5.23
CA ASP A 231 -24.61 -5.67 -4.06
C ASP A 231 -25.31 -7.04 -4.14
N THR A 232 -26.24 -7.20 -5.07
CA THR A 232 -27.02 -8.44 -5.23
C THR A 232 -26.31 -9.51 -6.04
N GLN A 233 -25.28 -9.12 -6.80
CA GLN A 233 -24.51 -9.99 -7.67
C GLN A 233 -23.04 -10.07 -7.24
N LYS A 234 -22.40 -11.19 -7.58
CA LYS A 234 -20.96 -11.38 -7.44
C LYS A 234 -20.37 -11.88 -8.73
N PHE A 235 -19.19 -11.37 -9.07
CA PHE A 235 -18.39 -11.87 -10.19
C PHE A 235 -17.23 -12.74 -9.70
N GLN A 236 -16.65 -13.49 -10.63
CA GLN A 236 -15.38 -14.18 -10.43
C GLN A 236 -14.33 -13.53 -11.32
N VAL A 237 -13.18 -13.19 -10.72
CA VAL A 237 -12.06 -12.63 -11.47
C VAL A 237 -11.62 -13.61 -12.54
N GLN A 238 -11.40 -13.12 -13.76
CA GLN A 238 -10.94 -13.97 -14.88
C GLN A 238 -9.61 -14.65 -14.52
N PRO A 239 -9.47 -15.97 -14.71
CA PRO A 239 -8.26 -16.71 -14.35
C PRO A 239 -6.98 -16.19 -15.02
N SER A 240 -7.10 -15.52 -16.16
CA SER A 240 -6.00 -14.92 -16.90
C SER A 240 -5.52 -13.57 -16.31
N PHE A 241 -6.27 -12.98 -15.38
CA PHE A 241 -5.89 -11.71 -14.76
C PHE A 241 -5.06 -11.94 -13.49
N ASP A 242 -3.84 -11.43 -13.50
CA ASP A 242 -3.00 -11.28 -12.32
C ASP A 242 -2.61 -9.81 -12.15
N ALA A 243 -3.10 -9.20 -11.08
CA ALA A 243 -2.84 -7.79 -10.79
C ALA A 243 -1.34 -7.44 -10.65
N ARG A 244 -0.50 -8.43 -10.26
CA ARG A 244 0.95 -8.22 -10.11
C ARG A 244 1.64 -8.15 -11.46
N ASN A 245 1.24 -8.99 -12.39
CA ASN A 245 1.92 -9.16 -13.68
C ASN A 245 1.23 -8.42 -14.82
N TYR A 246 0.00 -7.88 -14.60
CA TYR A 246 -0.77 -7.21 -15.65
C TYR A 246 -0.01 -6.06 -16.33
N PHE A 247 0.82 -5.36 -15.58
CA PHE A 247 1.62 -4.23 -16.06
C PHE A 247 3.10 -4.58 -16.27
N GLU A 248 3.47 -5.87 -16.22
CA GLU A 248 4.87 -6.31 -16.27
C GLU A 248 5.65 -5.72 -17.46
N HIS A 249 4.98 -5.55 -18.59
CA HIS A 249 5.59 -5.02 -19.80
C HIS A 249 5.14 -3.61 -20.17
N ALA A 250 4.42 -2.93 -19.28
CA ALA A 250 3.92 -1.58 -19.53
C ALA A 250 4.80 -0.53 -18.84
N MET A 251 5.15 0.53 -19.57
CA MET A 251 5.83 1.69 -18.98
C MET A 251 4.89 2.64 -18.21
N GLY A 252 3.62 2.32 -18.08
CA GLY A 252 2.64 3.17 -17.44
C GLY A 252 1.33 2.46 -17.16
N ILE A 253 0.24 3.08 -17.57
CA ILE A 253 -1.12 2.60 -17.31
C ILE A 253 -1.76 1.88 -18.50
N THR A 254 -1.15 1.99 -19.68
CA THR A 254 -1.69 1.39 -20.90
C THR A 254 -1.14 0.00 -21.12
N VAL A 255 -2.04 -0.97 -21.28
CA VAL A 255 -1.73 -2.33 -21.74
C VAL A 255 -2.41 -2.53 -23.09
N LEU A 256 -1.65 -2.93 -24.12
CA LEU A 256 -2.14 -3.09 -25.48
C LEU A 256 -2.43 -4.56 -25.81
N GLY A 257 -3.56 -4.80 -26.43
CA GLY A 257 -3.92 -6.10 -27.00
C GLY A 257 -3.81 -7.26 -26.02
N ASP A 258 -3.00 -8.24 -26.37
CA ASP A 258 -2.69 -9.44 -25.57
C ASP A 258 -1.55 -9.20 -24.55
N GLY A 259 -1.00 -8.00 -24.50
CA GLY A 259 0.12 -7.66 -23.61
C GLY A 259 1.49 -8.10 -24.11
N THR A 260 1.62 -8.45 -25.40
CA THR A 260 2.90 -8.91 -25.98
C THR A 260 3.93 -7.77 -26.01
N PRO A 261 5.09 -7.91 -25.36
CA PRO A 261 6.14 -6.91 -25.40
C PRO A 261 6.97 -7.00 -26.67
N GLU A 262 7.49 -5.86 -27.12
CA GLU A 262 8.46 -5.75 -28.20
C GLU A 262 9.86 -5.43 -27.66
N ASP A 263 10.90 -5.77 -28.46
CA ASP A 263 12.27 -5.37 -28.18
C ASP A 263 12.49 -3.94 -28.67
N VAL A 264 12.58 -3.02 -27.71
CA VAL A 264 12.88 -1.61 -27.98
C VAL A 264 14.35 -1.36 -27.70
N ALA A 265 15.05 -0.71 -28.64
CA ALA A 265 16.44 -0.32 -28.46
C ALA A 265 16.71 1.08 -28.95
N PHE A 266 17.47 1.84 -28.20
CA PHE A 266 17.92 3.18 -28.58
C PHE A 266 19.36 3.42 -28.12
N LEU A 267 20.07 4.22 -28.91
CA LEU A 267 21.37 4.77 -28.54
C LEU A 267 21.12 6.08 -27.79
N CYS A 268 21.77 6.31 -26.67
CA CYS A 268 21.68 7.55 -25.94
C CYS A 268 23.06 8.14 -25.63
N ASP A 269 23.07 9.45 -25.35
CA ASP A 269 24.27 10.13 -24.94
C ASP A 269 24.73 9.70 -23.52
N PRO A 270 26.01 9.95 -23.16
CA PRO A 270 26.53 9.52 -21.86
C PRO A 270 25.86 10.19 -20.65
N LEU A 271 25.23 11.36 -20.83
CA LEU A 271 24.54 12.05 -19.74
C LEU A 271 23.18 11.39 -19.44
N LEU A 272 22.38 11.17 -20.48
CA LEU A 272 21.11 10.45 -20.34
C LEU A 272 21.34 9.02 -19.78
N ALA A 273 22.43 8.35 -20.22
CA ALA A 273 22.78 7.03 -19.72
C ALA A 273 23.00 7.00 -18.20
N LYS A 274 23.61 8.04 -17.61
CA LYS A 274 23.77 8.15 -16.15
C LYS A 274 22.44 8.27 -15.42
N TYR A 275 21.49 9.05 -15.95
CA TYR A 275 20.15 9.15 -15.40
C TYR A 275 19.41 7.81 -15.48
N LEU A 276 19.51 7.11 -16.60
CA LEU A 276 18.89 5.79 -16.78
C LEU A 276 19.51 4.71 -15.91
N THR A 277 20.78 4.85 -15.53
CA THR A 277 21.42 3.97 -14.55
C THR A 277 20.88 4.22 -13.14
N SER A 278 20.67 5.49 -12.76
CA SER A 278 20.17 5.85 -11.42
C SER A 278 18.66 5.61 -11.27
N GLN A 279 17.91 5.77 -12.35
CA GLN A 279 16.46 5.56 -12.40
C GLN A 279 16.07 4.81 -13.69
N PRO A 280 16.12 3.47 -13.67
CA PRO A 280 15.73 2.67 -14.83
C PRO A 280 14.28 2.91 -15.26
N LEU A 281 14.04 2.94 -16.57
CA LEU A 281 12.70 3.13 -17.15
C LEU A 281 11.78 1.94 -16.88
N HIS A 282 12.37 0.75 -16.86
CA HIS A 282 11.64 -0.50 -16.72
C HIS A 282 12.57 -1.58 -16.16
N HIS A 283 12.04 -2.56 -15.46
CA HIS A 283 12.83 -3.66 -14.88
C HIS A 283 13.60 -4.49 -15.92
N SER A 284 13.12 -4.51 -17.18
CA SER A 284 13.81 -5.20 -18.29
C SER A 284 14.94 -4.40 -18.92
N GLN A 285 15.27 -3.21 -18.38
CA GLN A 285 16.34 -2.38 -18.95
C GLN A 285 17.68 -3.06 -18.89
N ALA A 286 18.34 -3.16 -20.05
CA ALA A 286 19.75 -3.55 -20.18
C ALA A 286 20.49 -2.44 -20.92
N MET A 287 21.72 -2.21 -20.54
CA MET A 287 22.56 -1.13 -21.09
C MET A 287 23.93 -1.71 -21.49
N ASP A 288 24.37 -1.40 -22.71
CA ASP A 288 25.68 -1.78 -23.20
C ASP A 288 26.43 -0.53 -23.66
N LEU A 289 27.70 -0.46 -23.28
CA LEU A 289 28.60 0.59 -23.73
C LEU A 289 29.12 0.22 -25.12
N ASP A 290 28.96 1.11 -26.09
CA ASP A 290 29.46 0.95 -27.43
C ASP A 290 30.93 1.40 -27.53
N ASP A 291 31.66 0.93 -28.54
CA ASP A 291 33.10 1.22 -28.74
C ASP A 291 33.36 2.74 -28.91
N ASP A 292 32.39 3.48 -29.42
CA ASP A 292 32.45 4.95 -29.64
C ASP A 292 32.04 5.77 -28.39
N GLY A 293 31.80 5.13 -27.27
CA GLY A 293 31.41 5.75 -26.00
C GLY A 293 29.93 6.10 -25.89
N GLY A 294 29.10 5.74 -26.86
CA GLY A 294 27.65 5.74 -26.78
C GLY A 294 27.13 4.61 -25.89
N VAL A 295 25.89 4.72 -25.45
CA VAL A 295 25.26 3.66 -24.66
C VAL A 295 24.00 3.18 -25.34
N THR A 296 23.96 1.91 -25.73
CA THR A 296 22.78 1.27 -26.26
C THR A 296 21.92 0.74 -25.11
N VAL A 297 20.69 1.27 -25.00
CA VAL A 297 19.68 0.83 -24.03
C VAL A 297 18.71 -0.11 -24.71
N ARG A 298 18.41 -1.24 -24.06
CA ARG A 298 17.43 -2.22 -24.52
C ARG A 298 16.35 -2.40 -23.47
N LEU A 299 15.09 -2.46 -23.93
CA LEU A 299 13.90 -2.68 -23.13
C LEU A 299 13.06 -3.77 -23.78
N LYS A 300 12.36 -4.55 -22.99
CA LYS A 300 11.32 -5.47 -23.45
C LYS A 300 9.97 -4.99 -22.90
N VAL A 301 9.29 -4.13 -23.68
CA VAL A 301 8.09 -3.40 -23.26
C VAL A 301 7.05 -3.31 -24.37
N MET A 302 5.80 -3.07 -23.98
CA MET A 302 4.76 -2.77 -24.98
C MET A 302 4.99 -1.37 -25.59
N PRO A 303 4.80 -1.21 -26.90
CA PRO A 303 4.95 0.07 -27.60
C PRO A 303 3.75 1.01 -27.33
N THR A 304 3.59 1.41 -26.08
CA THR A 304 2.48 2.25 -25.64
C THR A 304 2.72 3.74 -25.87
N PHE A 305 1.67 4.52 -25.67
CA PHE A 305 1.73 5.96 -25.70
C PHE A 305 2.74 6.55 -24.71
N GLU A 306 2.84 5.97 -23.52
CA GLU A 306 3.78 6.41 -22.47
C GLU A 306 5.24 6.23 -22.90
N LEU A 307 5.55 5.12 -23.56
CA LEU A 307 6.87 4.90 -24.15
C LEU A 307 7.16 5.95 -25.24
N LEU A 308 6.22 6.16 -26.16
CA LEU A 308 6.40 7.13 -27.23
C LEU A 308 6.57 8.55 -26.70
N GLN A 309 5.79 8.95 -25.71
CA GLN A 309 5.94 10.25 -25.04
C GLN A 309 7.32 10.42 -24.40
N TRP A 310 7.82 9.39 -23.72
CA TRP A 310 9.13 9.43 -23.08
C TRP A 310 10.24 9.57 -24.13
N LEU A 311 10.20 8.77 -25.20
CA LEU A 311 11.15 8.86 -26.32
C LEU A 311 11.14 10.23 -26.99
N GLN A 312 9.97 10.83 -27.18
CA GLN A 312 9.84 12.17 -27.76
C GLN A 312 10.39 13.26 -26.85
N ALA A 313 10.20 13.15 -25.53
CA ALA A 313 10.74 14.10 -24.56
C ALA A 313 12.29 14.12 -24.57
N HIS A 314 12.91 12.98 -24.90
CA HIS A 314 14.38 12.83 -24.99
C HIS A 314 14.90 12.75 -26.43
N ALA A 315 14.12 13.25 -27.40
CA ALA A 315 14.46 13.12 -28.83
C ALA A 315 15.80 13.76 -29.23
N SER A 316 16.28 14.76 -28.49
CA SER A 316 17.59 15.39 -28.68
C SER A 316 18.77 14.63 -28.10
N GLU A 317 18.49 13.66 -27.19
CA GLU A 317 19.49 12.97 -26.39
C GLU A 317 19.62 11.48 -26.76
N LEU A 318 18.71 11.01 -27.64
CA LEU A 318 18.71 9.61 -28.06
C LEU A 318 18.39 9.42 -29.55
N THR A 319 18.81 8.28 -30.07
CA THR A 319 18.42 7.79 -31.40
C THR A 319 17.74 6.44 -31.27
N LEU A 320 16.45 6.36 -31.63
CA LEU A 320 15.71 5.10 -31.58
C LEU A 320 16.16 4.17 -32.71
N LEU A 321 16.66 3.01 -32.36
CA LEU A 321 17.17 1.99 -33.27
C LEU A 321 16.07 1.03 -33.71
N ARG A 322 15.21 0.60 -32.79
CA ARG A 322 14.08 -0.32 -33.03
C ARG A 322 13.01 -0.19 -31.97
N PRO A 323 11.73 -0.53 -32.26
CA PRO A 323 11.23 -0.95 -33.57
C PRO A 323 11.01 0.21 -34.53
N GLU A 324 11.03 -0.09 -35.82
CA GLU A 324 10.85 0.90 -36.88
C GLU A 324 9.46 1.56 -36.82
N SER A 325 8.45 0.85 -36.40
CA SER A 325 7.09 1.38 -36.24
C SER A 325 7.05 2.57 -35.27
N ILE A 326 7.68 2.46 -34.10
CA ILE A 326 7.77 3.55 -33.12
C ILE A 326 8.64 4.68 -33.64
N ARG A 327 9.75 4.36 -34.31
CA ARG A 327 10.64 5.38 -34.90
C ARG A 327 9.91 6.28 -35.90
N ARG A 328 9.11 5.69 -36.78
CA ARG A 328 8.29 6.44 -37.73
C ARG A 328 7.28 7.33 -37.00
N SER A 329 6.51 6.77 -36.08
CA SER A 329 5.55 7.53 -35.27
C SER A 329 6.20 8.69 -34.53
N MET A 330 7.41 8.48 -33.97
CA MET A 330 8.18 9.53 -33.32
C MET A 330 8.57 10.66 -34.29
N VAL A 331 9.11 10.31 -35.45
CA VAL A 331 9.51 11.29 -36.49
C VAL A 331 8.31 12.10 -36.95
N ASP A 332 7.19 11.44 -37.30
CA ASP A 332 5.96 12.10 -37.76
C ASP A 332 5.43 13.07 -36.70
N ASN A 333 5.42 12.67 -35.42
CA ASN A 333 4.96 13.52 -34.34
C ASN A 333 5.87 14.73 -34.12
N LEU A 334 7.19 14.55 -34.20
CA LEU A 334 8.17 15.65 -34.07
C LEU A 334 8.05 16.64 -35.26
N GLN A 335 7.84 16.15 -36.50
CA GLN A 335 7.59 16.99 -37.67
C GLN A 335 6.31 17.81 -37.49
N ASN A 336 5.21 17.17 -37.11
CA ASN A 336 3.95 17.85 -36.83
C ASN A 336 4.08 18.91 -35.73
N ALA A 337 4.84 18.59 -34.66
CA ALA A 337 5.11 19.53 -33.58
C ALA A 337 5.92 20.76 -34.10
N LEU A 338 6.95 20.52 -34.92
CA LEU A 338 7.76 21.57 -35.50
C LEU A 338 6.91 22.50 -36.40
N GLU A 339 6.02 21.94 -37.22
CA GLU A 339 5.12 22.72 -38.07
C GLU A 339 4.17 23.60 -37.26
N ARG A 340 3.59 23.08 -36.20
CA ARG A 340 2.74 23.85 -35.27
C ARG A 340 3.47 25.05 -34.68
N GLN A 341 4.74 24.88 -34.31
CA GLN A 341 5.54 25.99 -33.74
C GLN A 341 5.92 27.04 -34.77
N LYS A 342 6.00 26.71 -36.07
CA LYS A 342 6.26 27.68 -37.17
C LYS A 342 5.06 28.55 -37.48
N ILE A 343 3.84 28.06 -37.28
CA ILE A 343 2.59 28.81 -37.56
C ILE A 343 2.29 29.84 -36.45
N SER A 344 2.88 29.71 -35.30
CA SER A 344 2.64 30.55 -34.10
C SER A 344 3.59 31.76 -34.02
N GLY A 345 3.99 32.35 -35.13
CA GLY A 345 4.62 33.65 -35.13
C GLY A 345 3.56 34.77 -34.96
N PRO A 346 3.87 35.89 -34.27
CA PRO A 346 2.93 36.96 -33.97
C PRO A 346 2.38 37.63 -35.22
#